data_cbbd23bb036aa7de55113e24a7252e61
#
_entry.id   cbbd23bb036aa7de55113e24a7252e61
#
_cell.length_a   1.000
_cell.length_b   1.000
_cell.length_c   1.000
_cell.angle_alpha   90.00
_cell.angle_beta   90.00
_cell.angle_gamma   90.00
#
_symmetry.space_group_name_H-M   'P 1'
#
loop_
_entity.id
_entity.type
_entity.pdbx_description
1 polymer ?
#
loop_
_entity_poly.entity_id
_entity_poly.type
_entity_poly.pdbx_seq_one_letter_code
_entity_poly.pdbx_strand_id
1 'polypeptide(L)'
;MHDKMWAVQQPGTLLRGRSSHQYGKLALVLEEAYAGPTPSNGYPPRQYVKMQWVATGERFEEMLTNAHNCFDIVSSCDTLKAEEN
;
A
#
# COMPACT_ATOMS: atom_id res chain seq x y z
N MET A 1 1.70 12.58 -13.68
CA MET A 1 2.33 11.38 -13.12
C MET A 1 2.53 11.55 -11.62
N HIS A 2 2.15 10.54 -10.84
CA HIS A 2 2.31 10.57 -9.40
C HIS A 2 3.46 9.66 -8.99
N ASP A 3 4.14 10.01 -7.90
CA ASP A 3 5.23 9.16 -7.44
C ASP A 3 4.70 7.90 -6.76
N LYS A 4 5.62 6.97 -6.50
CA LYS A 4 5.26 5.69 -5.89
C LYS A 4 4.67 5.86 -4.48
N MET A 5 5.20 6.80 -3.70
CA MET A 5 4.72 7.02 -2.34
C MET A 5 3.25 7.43 -2.33
N TRP A 6 2.84 8.25 -3.29
CA TRP A 6 1.42 8.61 -3.43
C TRP A 6 0.58 7.39 -3.83
N ALA A 7 1.05 6.65 -4.83
CA ALA A 7 0.27 5.55 -5.41
C ALA A 7 0.04 4.39 -4.44
N VAL A 8 1.04 4.05 -3.62
CA VAL A 8 0.93 2.90 -2.71
C VAL A 8 -0.10 3.12 -1.59
N GLN A 9 -0.58 4.34 -1.40
CA GLN A 9 -1.58 4.63 -0.38
C GLN A 9 -2.95 4.99 -0.96
N GLN A 10 -3.14 4.80 -2.27
CA GLN A 10 -4.41 5.10 -2.90
C GLN A 10 -5.28 3.86 -3.00
N PRO A 11 -6.56 3.94 -2.59
CA PRO A 11 -7.48 2.80 -2.72
C PRO A 11 -7.57 2.34 -4.17
N GLY A 12 -7.58 1.03 -4.36
CA GLY A 12 -7.66 0.45 -5.69
C GLY A 12 -6.32 0.17 -6.36
N THR A 13 -5.21 0.61 -5.77
CA THR A 13 -3.88 0.29 -6.30
C THR A 13 -3.56 -1.17 -6.03
N LEU A 14 -3.08 -1.87 -7.05
CA LEU A 14 -2.68 -3.26 -6.94
C LEU A 14 -1.16 -3.33 -6.82
N LEU A 15 -0.68 -4.02 -5.79
CA LEU A 15 0.73 -4.14 -5.46
C LEU A 15 1.17 -5.59 -5.54
N ARG A 16 2.46 -5.79 -5.77
CA ARG A 16 3.08 -7.12 -5.72
C ARG A 16 4.24 -7.08 -4.74
N GLY A 17 4.27 -8.05 -3.82
CA GLY A 17 5.36 -8.17 -2.86
C GLY A 17 6.68 -8.51 -3.53
N ARG A 18 7.76 -7.88 -3.05
CA ARG A 18 9.12 -8.14 -3.55
C ARG A 18 10.06 -8.65 -2.47
N SER A 19 9.66 -8.63 -1.22
CA SER A 19 10.48 -9.20 -0.14
C SER A 19 10.20 -10.69 0.01
N SER A 20 11.11 -11.42 0.68
CA SER A 20 11.09 -12.88 0.73
C SER A 20 9.76 -13.48 1.21
N HIS A 21 9.13 -12.86 2.22
CA HIS A 21 7.88 -13.42 2.77
C HIS A 21 6.66 -13.14 1.91
N GLN A 22 6.75 -12.15 1.04
CA GLN A 22 5.62 -11.67 0.25
C GLN A 22 5.84 -11.81 -1.24
N TYR A 23 6.97 -12.39 -1.63
CA TYR A 23 7.41 -12.42 -3.02
C TYR A 23 6.33 -12.94 -3.95
N GLY A 24 5.98 -12.13 -4.95
CA GLY A 24 5.00 -12.49 -5.95
C GLY A 24 3.56 -12.42 -5.53
N LYS A 25 3.28 -12.17 -4.24
CA LYS A 25 1.89 -12.08 -3.77
C LYS A 25 1.29 -10.74 -4.12
N LEU A 26 0.04 -10.75 -4.55
CA LEU A 26 -0.69 -9.54 -4.92
C LEU A 26 -1.51 -9.02 -3.74
N ALA A 27 -1.46 -7.72 -3.52
CA ALA A 27 -2.21 -7.05 -2.48
C ALA A 27 -2.93 -5.84 -3.06
N LEU A 28 -4.18 -5.63 -2.62
CA LEU A 28 -4.99 -4.50 -3.04
C LEU A 28 -5.03 -3.47 -1.92
N VAL A 29 -4.77 -2.22 -2.24
CA VAL A 29 -4.88 -1.12 -1.26
C VAL A 29 -6.36 -0.81 -1.06
N LEU A 30 -6.80 -0.82 0.20
CA LEU A 30 -8.22 -0.62 0.55
C LEU A 30 -8.54 0.79 0.97
N GLU A 31 -7.65 1.44 1.72
CA GLU A 31 -7.89 2.78 2.25
C GLU A 31 -6.61 3.61 2.16
N GLU A 32 -6.78 4.94 2.18
CA GLU A 32 -5.64 5.84 2.22
C GLU A 32 -4.84 5.66 3.51
N ALA A 33 -3.60 6.10 3.49
CA ALA A 33 -2.73 6.00 4.66
C ALA A 33 -3.31 6.78 5.84
N TYR A 34 -3.13 6.23 7.03
CA TYR A 34 -3.60 6.84 8.28
C TYR A 34 -2.50 6.75 9.33
N ALA A 35 -2.55 7.67 10.29
CA ALA A 35 -1.57 7.70 11.37
C ALA A 35 -1.92 6.67 12.45
N GLY A 36 -0.91 5.95 12.92
CA GLY A 36 -1.07 5.05 14.05
C GLY A 36 -1.05 5.80 15.38
N PRO A 37 -1.00 5.05 16.50
CA PRO A 37 -0.96 5.68 17.82
C PRO A 37 0.28 6.55 17.99
N THR A 38 0.14 7.64 18.74
CA THR A 38 1.27 8.51 19.03
C THR A 38 2.24 7.81 19.98
N PRO A 39 3.52 7.66 19.60
CA PRO A 39 4.49 7.03 20.49
C PRO A 39 4.77 7.88 21.74
N SER A 40 5.07 7.21 22.86
CA SER A 40 5.39 7.91 24.09
C SER A 40 6.80 8.52 24.09
N ASN A 41 7.63 8.18 23.10
CA ASN A 41 9.02 8.65 23.03
C ASN A 41 9.19 9.98 22.31
N GLY A 42 8.09 10.66 21.94
CA GLY A 42 8.16 11.96 21.29
C GLY A 42 8.39 11.93 19.79
N TYR A 43 8.53 10.76 19.18
CA TYR A 43 8.61 10.67 17.72
C TYR A 43 7.24 10.82 17.09
N PRO A 44 7.17 11.26 15.82
CA PRO A 44 5.89 11.33 15.12
C PRO A 44 5.28 9.93 14.96
N PRO A 45 3.95 9.82 14.94
CA PRO A 45 3.31 8.52 14.72
C PRO A 45 3.64 7.97 13.34
N ARG A 46 3.72 6.64 13.25
CA ARG A 46 3.93 5.96 11.98
C ARG A 46 2.64 5.93 11.19
N GLN A 47 2.76 5.92 9.88
CA GLN A 47 1.61 5.81 9.01
C GLN A 47 1.47 4.38 8.49
N TYR A 48 0.22 3.95 8.32
CA TYR A 48 -0.13 2.60 7.89
C TYR A 48 -1.09 2.65 6.73
N VAL A 49 -1.09 1.58 5.93
CA VAL A 49 -2.01 1.41 4.81
C VAL A 49 -2.73 0.09 5.00
N LYS A 50 -4.05 0.08 4.82
CA LYS A 50 -4.82 -1.17 4.87
C LYS A 50 -4.83 -1.82 3.49
N MET A 51 -4.54 -3.11 3.48
CA MET A 51 -4.45 -3.89 2.26
C MET A 51 -5.19 -5.21 2.41
N GLN A 52 -5.41 -5.87 1.29
CA GLN A 52 -6.04 -7.19 1.25
C GLN A 52 -5.26 -8.08 0.29
N TRP A 53 -4.86 -9.26 0.76
CA TRP A 53 -4.25 -10.25 -0.12
C TRP A 53 -5.28 -10.72 -1.13
N VAL A 54 -4.95 -10.63 -2.41
CA VAL A 54 -5.89 -10.99 -3.48
C VAL A 54 -6.23 -12.47 -3.44
N ALA A 55 -5.24 -13.33 -3.20
CA ALA A 55 -5.45 -14.78 -3.25
C ALA A 55 -6.35 -15.30 -2.11
N THR A 56 -6.25 -14.72 -0.92
CA THR A 56 -6.95 -15.23 0.26
C THR A 56 -8.09 -14.36 0.74
N GLY A 57 -8.10 -13.07 0.35
CA GLY A 57 -9.06 -12.11 0.87
C GLY A 57 -8.73 -11.62 2.28
N GLU A 58 -7.65 -12.10 2.88
CA GLU A 58 -7.24 -11.69 4.21
C GLU A 58 -6.77 -10.24 4.19
N ARG A 59 -7.25 -9.45 5.16
CA ARG A 59 -6.88 -8.04 5.29
C ARG A 59 -5.76 -7.88 6.29
N PHE A 60 -4.90 -6.89 6.04
CA PHE A 60 -3.77 -6.61 6.92
C PHE A 60 -3.41 -5.14 6.83
N GLU A 61 -2.62 -4.69 7.79
CA GLU A 61 -2.09 -3.34 7.81
C GLU A 61 -0.58 -3.41 7.60
N GLU A 62 -0.07 -2.52 6.75
CA GLU A 62 1.35 -2.43 6.48
C GLU A 62 1.83 -1.02 6.72
N MET A 63 3.03 -0.85 7.29
CA MET A 63 3.60 0.49 7.41
C MET A 63 3.78 1.09 6.02
N LEU A 64 3.50 2.39 5.90
CA LEU A 64 3.59 3.08 4.61
C LEU A 64 4.99 2.93 4.00
N THR A 65 6.04 3.01 4.82
CA THR A 65 7.41 2.84 4.33
C THR A 65 7.64 1.44 3.76
N ASN A 66 7.06 0.40 4.37
CA ASN A 66 7.16 -0.96 3.85
C ASN A 66 6.33 -1.13 2.58
N ALA A 67 5.17 -0.51 2.51
CA ALA A 67 4.37 -0.53 1.28
C ALA A 67 5.17 0.06 0.12
N HIS A 68 5.91 1.12 0.39
CA HIS A 68 6.77 1.74 -0.62
C HIS A 68 7.98 0.88 -0.96
N ASN A 69 8.65 0.32 0.05
CA ASN A 69 9.95 -0.34 -0.15
C ASN A 69 9.84 -1.83 -0.48
N CYS A 70 8.80 -2.51 0.00
CA CYS A 70 8.68 -3.96 -0.12
C CYS A 70 7.66 -4.41 -1.15
N PHE A 71 7.02 -3.49 -1.85
CA PHE A 71 6.03 -3.79 -2.87
C PHE A 71 6.31 -3.00 -4.14
N ASP A 72 5.96 -3.59 -5.27
CA ASP A 72 5.98 -2.92 -6.57
C ASP A 72 4.55 -2.66 -7.02
N ILE A 73 4.35 -1.57 -7.74
CA ILE A 73 3.03 -1.24 -8.27
C ILE A 73 2.80 -2.05 -9.54
N VAL A 74 1.70 -2.81 -9.55
CA VAL A 74 1.27 -3.55 -10.72
C VAL A 74 0.34 -2.66 -11.55
N SER A 75 -0.64 -2.04 -10.89
CA SER A 75 -1.54 -1.11 -11.55
C SER A 75 -2.02 -0.09 -10.52
N SER A 76 -1.96 1.18 -10.87
CA SER A 76 -2.38 2.25 -9.97
C SER A 76 -3.79 2.70 -10.33
N CYS A 77 -4.50 3.27 -9.36
CA CYS A 77 -5.82 3.84 -9.62
C CYS A 77 -5.73 4.98 -10.63
N ASP A 78 -4.60 5.69 -10.65
CA ASP A 78 -4.39 6.77 -11.63
C ASP A 78 -4.30 6.23 -13.05
N THR A 79 -3.61 5.10 -13.23
CA THR A 79 -3.53 4.43 -14.53
C THR A 79 -4.89 3.95 -14.99
N LEU A 80 -5.69 3.38 -14.09
CA LEU A 80 -7.03 2.91 -14.42
C LEU A 80 -7.94 4.05 -14.85
N LYS A 81 -7.85 5.20 -14.19
CA LYS A 81 -8.64 6.37 -14.56
C LYS A 81 -8.25 6.89 -15.94
N ALA A 82 -6.96 6.88 -16.25
CA ALA A 82 -6.50 7.30 -17.57
C ALA A 82 -7.06 6.41 -18.69
N GLU A 83 -7.17 5.12 -18.42
CA GLU A 83 -7.70 4.17 -19.39
C GLU A 83 -9.21 4.33 -19.63
N GLU A 84 -9.93 4.83 -18.65
CA GLU A 84 -11.36 5.06 -18.78
C GLU A 84 -11.70 6.23 -19.68
N ASN A 85 -10.79 7.13 -19.92
CA ASN A 85 -10.98 8.27 -20.77
C ASN A 85 -10.57 7.98 -22.22
#